data_614d0fdc43ee44b4ae0172e4a04f0eef
#
_entry.id   614d0fdc43ee44b4ae0172e4a04f0eef
#
_cell.length_a   1.000
_cell.length_b   1.000
_cell.length_c   1.000
_cell.angle_alpha   90.00
_cell.angle_beta   90.00
_cell.angle_gamma   90.00
#
_symmetry.space_group_name_H-M   'P 1'
#
loop_
_entity.id
_entity.type
_entity.pdbx_description
1 polymer ?
#
loop_
_entity_poly.entity_id
_entity_poly.type
_entity_poly.pdbx_seq_one_letter_code
_entity_poly.pdbx_strand_id
1 'polypeptide(L)'
;MIRAAWGQCGGLPTCFVCIYKYIYGQGKGGVLPPGRRATTGLCDRVNGPLPVSEEHMKKILVLAGDYVEDYEIMVPFQMLQMLGYKVHAVCPGKKPGDSVRTAIHDFEGDQTYSEKRGHNFGINCDFDKVNTADYAGLVIPGGRAPEYLRLNARILEIVREFNDAKKPIAAVCHGPQILVTAGVLKNRSCTAYPAVKPDVVDAGATWCDFNETLTSATVDGNLVTAPAWPAHPALIAEFVKLLGAKISI
;
A
#
# COMPACT_ATOMS: atom_id res chain seq x y z
N MET A 1 -18.16 27.37 -30.14
CA MET A 1 -19.55 26.88 -29.95
C MET A 1 -19.58 25.42 -30.39
N ILE A 2 -19.49 24.48 -29.45
CA ILE A 2 -19.68 23.04 -29.70
C ILE A 2 -20.76 22.61 -28.70
N ARG A 3 -21.96 22.29 -29.21
CA ARG A 3 -23.05 21.75 -28.41
C ARG A 3 -22.81 20.24 -28.28
N ALA A 4 -22.62 19.75 -27.05
CA ALA A 4 -22.67 18.34 -26.74
C ALA A 4 -24.14 17.94 -26.45
N ALA A 5 -24.65 16.98 -27.20
CA ALA A 5 -25.97 16.40 -27.01
C ALA A 5 -25.91 15.40 -25.84
N TRP A 6 -26.68 15.66 -24.79
CA TRP A 6 -26.92 14.71 -23.70
C TRP A 6 -28.13 13.84 -24.07
N GLY A 7 -27.87 12.57 -24.36
CA GLY A 7 -28.92 11.56 -24.45
C GLY A 7 -29.37 11.18 -23.03
N GLN A 8 -30.68 11.29 -22.80
CA GLN A 8 -31.31 10.81 -21.57
C GLN A 8 -31.26 9.28 -21.51
N CYS A 9 -30.53 8.71 -20.58
CA CYS A 9 -30.70 7.33 -20.16
C CYS A 9 -31.49 7.32 -18.85
N GLY A 10 -32.75 6.85 -18.95
CA GLY A 10 -33.66 6.67 -17.82
C GLY A 10 -33.16 5.62 -16.85
N GLY A 11 -33.31 5.95 -15.61
CA GLY A 11 -33.30 5.25 -14.33
C GLY A 11 -32.73 3.83 -14.26
N LEU A 12 -31.67 3.70 -13.43
CA LEU A 12 -31.46 2.50 -12.60
C LEU A 12 -30.46 2.81 -11.45
N PRO A 13 -30.87 2.67 -10.19
CA PRO A 13 -29.98 2.89 -9.01
C PRO A 13 -29.29 1.59 -8.54
N THR A 14 -28.92 0.66 -9.40
CA THR A 14 -28.43 -0.67 -8.98
C THR A 14 -26.93 -0.87 -9.13
N CYS A 15 -26.21 0.04 -9.78
CA CYS A 15 -24.76 -0.13 -10.02
C CYS A 15 -23.87 0.30 -8.83
N PHE A 16 -24.32 1.23 -8.00
CA PHE A 16 -23.54 1.73 -6.85
C PHE A 16 -23.42 0.74 -5.68
N VAL A 17 -24.43 -0.13 -5.51
CA VAL A 17 -24.45 -1.10 -4.38
C VAL A 17 -23.46 -2.26 -4.60
N CYS A 18 -23.17 -2.64 -5.83
CA CYS A 18 -22.22 -3.72 -6.12
C CYS A 18 -20.76 -3.30 -5.90
N ILE A 19 -20.41 -2.07 -6.27
CA ILE A 19 -19.04 -1.53 -6.07
C ILE A 19 -18.75 -1.36 -4.59
N TYR A 20 -19.71 -0.89 -3.81
CA TYR A 20 -19.54 -0.68 -2.36
C TYR A 20 -19.33 -2.00 -1.58
N LYS A 21 -19.98 -3.10 -1.98
CA LYS A 21 -19.80 -4.41 -1.36
C LYS A 21 -18.45 -5.06 -1.64
N TYR A 22 -17.85 -4.77 -2.79
CA TYR A 22 -16.54 -5.33 -3.15
C TYR A 22 -15.39 -4.63 -2.44
N ILE A 23 -15.53 -3.34 -2.15
CA ILE A 23 -14.47 -2.52 -1.52
C ILE A 23 -14.56 -2.53 0.01
N TYR A 24 -15.76 -2.66 0.61
CA TYR A 24 -15.97 -2.40 2.05
C TYR A 24 -16.47 -3.58 2.90
N GLY A 25 -16.47 -4.80 2.37
CA GLY A 25 -16.78 -6.00 3.18
C GLY A 25 -18.24 -6.14 3.61
N GLN A 26 -18.69 -7.34 3.73
CA GLN A 26 -20.07 -7.78 4.06
C GLN A 26 -20.60 -7.20 5.38
N GLY A 27 -21.45 -6.20 5.33
CA GLY A 27 -22.35 -5.84 6.44
C GLY A 27 -23.50 -6.85 6.56
N LYS A 28 -23.84 -7.23 7.78
CA LYS A 28 -24.84 -8.25 8.18
C LYS A 28 -26.19 -8.14 7.46
N GLY A 29 -26.73 -9.31 7.13
CA GLY A 29 -27.90 -9.64 6.38
C GLY A 29 -29.14 -8.72 6.46
N GLY A 30 -29.61 -8.35 5.27
CA GLY A 30 -30.98 -7.94 5.02
C GLY A 30 -31.62 -8.90 4.01
N VAL A 31 -32.72 -9.54 4.39
CA VAL A 31 -33.52 -10.43 3.56
C VAL A 31 -34.17 -9.64 2.44
N LEU A 32 -33.94 -10.02 1.18
CA LEU A 32 -34.63 -9.51 0.01
C LEU A 32 -35.95 -10.28 -0.20
N PRO A 33 -37.04 -9.60 -0.60
CA PRO A 33 -38.31 -10.27 -0.92
C PRO A 33 -38.22 -11.03 -2.26
N PRO A 34 -39.00 -12.11 -2.44
CA PRO A 34 -38.99 -12.93 -3.67
C PRO A 34 -39.82 -12.27 -4.78
N GLY A 35 -39.24 -12.23 -5.96
CA GLY A 35 -40.04 -12.08 -7.18
C GLY A 35 -39.61 -10.99 -8.15
N ARG A 36 -38.74 -11.34 -9.12
CA ARG A 36 -38.89 -11.16 -10.58
C ARG A 36 -37.64 -11.69 -11.28
N ARG A 37 -37.83 -12.64 -12.20
CA ARG A 37 -36.77 -13.09 -13.11
C ARG A 37 -36.37 -11.89 -13.99
N ALA A 38 -35.11 -11.44 -13.83
CA ALA A 38 -34.49 -10.53 -14.78
C ALA A 38 -33.99 -11.34 -15.97
N THR A 39 -34.42 -10.95 -17.16
CA THR A 39 -33.93 -11.47 -18.44
C THR A 39 -32.46 -11.11 -18.61
N THR A 40 -31.63 -12.13 -18.79
CA THR A 40 -30.19 -12.05 -19.07
C THR A 40 -29.99 -11.38 -20.44
N GLY A 41 -29.38 -10.21 -20.42
CA GLY A 41 -28.98 -9.51 -21.63
C GLY A 41 -27.94 -8.43 -21.33
N LEU A 42 -26.71 -8.67 -21.72
CA LEU A 42 -25.63 -7.70 -21.99
C LEU A 42 -24.90 -7.04 -20.81
N CYS A 43 -24.63 -7.76 -19.74
CA CYS A 43 -23.63 -7.25 -18.76
C CYS A 43 -22.56 -8.30 -18.38
N ASP A 44 -22.31 -9.31 -19.19
CA ASP A 44 -21.44 -10.45 -18.89
C ASP A 44 -19.97 -10.28 -19.34
N ARG A 45 -19.51 -9.05 -19.58
CA ARG A 45 -18.09 -8.79 -19.82
C ARG A 45 -17.55 -7.75 -18.85
N VAL A 46 -17.59 -8.04 -17.56
CA VAL A 46 -16.61 -7.46 -16.66
C VAL A 46 -15.34 -8.32 -16.85
N ASN A 47 -14.42 -7.86 -17.69
CA ASN A 47 -13.08 -8.44 -17.74
C ASN A 47 -12.41 -8.14 -16.39
N GLY A 48 -12.59 -9.04 -15.42
CA GLY A 48 -11.75 -9.12 -14.25
C GLY A 48 -10.31 -9.44 -14.68
N PRO A 49 -9.32 -9.22 -13.83
CA PRO A 49 -7.95 -9.62 -14.12
C PRO A 49 -7.95 -11.08 -14.59
N LEU A 50 -7.14 -11.38 -15.63
CA LEU A 50 -7.01 -12.72 -16.19
C LEU A 50 -6.84 -13.73 -15.06
N PRO A 51 -7.52 -14.90 -15.09
CA PRO A 51 -7.44 -15.88 -14.03
C PRO A 51 -6.02 -16.48 -13.98
N VAL A 52 -5.13 -15.86 -13.22
CA VAL A 52 -3.93 -16.51 -12.71
C VAL A 52 -4.42 -17.41 -11.58
N SER A 53 -4.11 -18.71 -11.62
CA SER A 53 -4.45 -19.61 -10.53
C SER A 53 -3.93 -19.03 -9.22
N GLU A 54 -4.76 -18.86 -8.20
CA GLU A 54 -4.40 -18.22 -6.91
C GLU A 54 -3.15 -18.86 -6.25
N GLU A 55 -2.90 -20.11 -6.57
CA GLU A 55 -1.82 -20.94 -6.06
C GLU A 55 -0.42 -20.46 -6.50
N HIS A 56 -0.31 -19.67 -7.58
CA HIS A 56 0.96 -19.22 -8.15
C HIS A 56 1.21 -17.72 -7.99
N MET A 57 0.27 -16.97 -7.42
CA MET A 57 0.44 -15.53 -7.21
C MET A 57 1.42 -15.25 -6.06
N LYS A 58 2.52 -14.55 -6.36
CA LYS A 58 3.43 -14.05 -5.32
C LYS A 58 2.68 -13.13 -4.37
N LYS A 59 2.83 -13.35 -3.06
CA LYS A 59 2.20 -12.53 -2.02
C LYS A 59 3.13 -11.38 -1.61
N ILE A 60 2.56 -10.20 -1.41
CA ILE A 60 3.25 -9.03 -0.87
C ILE A 60 2.62 -8.67 0.47
N LEU A 61 3.45 -8.43 1.48
CA LEU A 61 3.03 -7.96 2.79
C LEU A 61 3.08 -6.43 2.84
N VAL A 62 2.04 -5.79 3.37
CA VAL A 62 1.98 -4.35 3.62
C VAL A 62 1.73 -4.12 5.10
N LEU A 63 2.60 -3.36 5.76
CA LEU A 63 2.41 -2.96 7.16
C LEU A 63 1.50 -1.74 7.22
N ALA A 64 0.35 -1.88 7.86
CA ALA A 64 -0.62 -0.82 8.06
C ALA A 64 -0.73 -0.44 9.53
N GLY A 65 -1.08 0.79 9.80
CA GLY A 65 -1.37 1.30 11.14
C GLY A 65 -2.29 2.51 11.07
N ASP A 66 -2.91 2.89 12.19
CA ASP A 66 -3.72 4.10 12.25
C ASP A 66 -2.85 5.33 11.89
N TYR A 67 -3.42 6.23 11.09
CA TYR A 67 -2.77 7.43 10.54
C TYR A 67 -1.57 7.13 9.61
N VAL A 68 -1.59 5.98 8.95
CA VAL A 68 -0.76 5.76 7.75
C VAL A 68 -1.14 6.79 6.69
N GLU A 69 -0.17 7.28 5.92
CA GLU A 69 -0.46 8.24 4.85
C GLU A 69 -1.35 7.59 3.78
N ASP A 70 -2.38 8.32 3.35
CA ASP A 70 -3.48 7.81 2.52
C ASP A 70 -2.99 7.29 1.16
N TYR A 71 -2.22 8.09 0.41
CA TYR A 71 -1.65 7.67 -0.86
C TYR A 71 -0.60 6.56 -0.68
N GLU A 72 0.19 6.62 0.39
CA GLU A 72 1.32 5.69 0.58
C GLU A 72 0.88 4.26 0.90
N ILE A 73 -0.35 4.08 1.36
CA ILE A 73 -0.93 2.75 1.49
C ILE A 73 -1.82 2.39 0.30
N MET A 74 -2.70 3.30 -0.17
CA MET A 74 -3.69 3.01 -1.22
C MET A 74 -3.02 2.74 -2.57
N VAL A 75 -2.11 3.62 -2.98
CA VAL A 75 -1.51 3.56 -4.33
C VAL A 75 -0.63 2.31 -4.49
N PRO A 76 0.37 2.03 -3.63
CA PRO A 76 1.15 0.80 -3.74
C PRO A 76 0.30 -0.46 -3.65
N PHE A 77 -0.72 -0.49 -2.76
CA PHE A 77 -1.63 -1.62 -2.62
C PHE A 77 -2.34 -1.94 -3.94
N GLN A 78 -2.95 -0.93 -4.58
CA GLN A 78 -3.69 -1.09 -5.84
C GLN A 78 -2.76 -1.36 -7.03
N MET A 79 -1.61 -0.67 -7.12
CA MET A 79 -0.63 -0.90 -8.19
C MET A 79 -0.10 -2.34 -8.18
N LEU A 80 0.22 -2.88 -7.01
CA LEU A 80 0.69 -4.25 -6.88
C LEU A 80 -0.41 -5.27 -7.23
N GLN A 81 -1.65 -5.01 -6.85
CA GLN A 81 -2.80 -5.83 -7.29
C GLN A 81 -2.98 -5.79 -8.81
N MET A 82 -2.89 -4.61 -9.43
CA MET A 82 -2.95 -4.46 -10.89
C MET A 82 -1.88 -5.28 -11.60
N LEU A 83 -0.69 -5.39 -10.97
CA LEU A 83 0.42 -6.20 -11.48
C LEU A 83 0.28 -7.70 -11.20
N GLY A 84 -0.83 -8.15 -10.61
CA GLY A 84 -1.13 -9.56 -10.38
C GLY A 84 -0.53 -10.14 -9.08
N TYR A 85 -0.09 -9.30 -8.14
CA TYR A 85 0.32 -9.77 -6.80
C TYR A 85 -0.88 -9.93 -5.88
N LYS A 86 -0.84 -10.93 -4.98
CA LYS A 86 -1.76 -11.01 -3.86
C LYS A 86 -1.23 -10.13 -2.72
N VAL A 87 -1.91 -9.03 -2.43
CA VAL A 87 -1.44 -8.05 -1.45
C VAL A 87 -2.18 -8.23 -0.13
N HIS A 88 -1.43 -8.51 0.94
CA HIS A 88 -1.94 -8.65 2.29
C HIS A 88 -1.54 -7.43 3.13
N ALA A 89 -2.53 -6.69 3.60
CA ALA A 89 -2.35 -5.59 4.56
C ALA A 89 -2.66 -6.07 5.97
N VAL A 90 -1.72 -5.85 6.87
CA VAL A 90 -1.80 -6.29 8.27
C VAL A 90 -1.55 -5.13 9.22
N CYS A 91 -2.17 -5.18 10.39
CA CYS A 91 -1.96 -4.21 11.47
C CYS A 91 -1.99 -4.93 12.82
N PRO A 92 -1.04 -4.71 13.74
CA PRO A 92 -1.10 -5.26 15.08
C PRO A 92 -2.44 -4.94 15.75
N GLY A 93 -3.05 -5.94 16.38
CA GLY A 93 -4.33 -5.80 17.07
C GLY A 93 -5.57 -5.67 16.18
N LYS A 94 -5.43 -5.79 14.86
CA LYS A 94 -6.54 -5.79 13.89
C LYS A 94 -6.68 -7.15 13.21
N LYS A 95 -7.90 -7.45 12.77
CA LYS A 95 -8.26 -8.69 12.06
C LYS A 95 -8.80 -8.38 10.67
N PRO A 96 -8.84 -9.37 9.76
CA PRO A 96 -9.50 -9.19 8.45
C PRO A 96 -10.93 -8.67 8.62
N GLY A 97 -11.25 -7.60 7.89
CA GLY A 97 -12.53 -6.89 7.98
C GLY A 97 -12.51 -5.65 8.87
N ASP A 98 -11.50 -5.50 9.73
CA ASP A 98 -11.24 -4.24 10.42
C ASP A 98 -10.67 -3.20 9.46
N SER A 99 -10.53 -1.96 9.93
CA SER A 99 -9.90 -0.89 9.18
C SER A 99 -8.94 -0.06 10.04
N VAL A 100 -7.99 0.58 9.41
CA VAL A 100 -7.19 1.67 9.97
C VAL A 100 -7.65 2.99 9.38
N ARG A 101 -7.54 4.07 10.16
CA ARG A 101 -7.74 5.44 9.66
C ARG A 101 -6.48 5.89 8.95
N THR A 102 -6.63 6.50 7.78
CA THR A 102 -5.49 7.11 7.09
C THR A 102 -5.40 8.60 7.39
N ALA A 103 -4.24 9.19 7.11
CA ALA A 103 -4.02 10.63 7.15
C ALA A 103 -3.62 11.13 5.76
N ILE A 104 -4.15 12.28 5.35
CA ILE A 104 -3.75 12.98 4.13
C ILE A 104 -2.73 14.04 4.55
N HIS A 105 -1.53 13.96 3.97
CA HIS A 105 -0.45 14.91 4.19
C HIS A 105 -0.19 15.72 2.92
N ASP A 106 -0.37 17.03 3.01
CA ASP A 106 -0.15 17.97 1.91
C ASP A 106 1.03 18.91 2.22
N PHE A 107 1.79 19.28 1.17
CA PHE A 107 2.90 20.24 1.26
C PHE A 107 2.36 21.62 0.85
N GLU A 108 1.86 22.39 1.82
CA GLU A 108 1.16 23.66 1.60
C GLU A 108 2.07 24.90 1.77
N GLY A 109 3.39 24.70 1.96
CA GLY A 109 4.38 25.78 2.08
C GLY A 109 4.84 26.07 3.51
N ASP A 110 4.28 25.38 4.50
CA ASP A 110 4.74 25.44 5.89
C ASP A 110 6.07 24.68 6.06
N GLN A 111 6.70 24.82 7.23
CA GLN A 111 7.94 24.08 7.56
C GLN A 111 7.75 22.56 7.57
N THR A 112 6.52 22.09 7.67
CA THR A 112 6.15 20.69 7.67
C THR A 112 4.87 20.51 6.83
N TYR A 113 4.42 19.28 6.67
CA TYR A 113 3.17 18.97 5.99
C TYR A 113 1.95 19.27 6.90
N SER A 114 0.83 19.61 6.27
CA SER A 114 -0.48 19.61 6.94
C SER A 114 -0.98 18.18 7.13
N GLU A 115 -1.90 17.96 8.07
CA GLU A 115 -2.53 16.66 8.28
C GLU A 115 -4.05 16.80 8.32
N LYS A 116 -4.73 16.02 7.48
CA LYS A 116 -6.18 15.87 7.49
C LYS A 116 -6.52 14.39 7.60
N ARG A 117 -7.64 14.05 8.20
CA ARG A 117 -8.13 12.68 8.22
C ARG A 117 -8.47 12.23 6.79
N GLY A 118 -7.89 11.09 6.36
CA GLY A 118 -8.18 10.44 5.10
C GLY A 118 -9.28 9.38 5.19
N HIS A 119 -9.18 8.33 4.38
CA HIS A 119 -10.13 7.23 4.29
C HIS A 119 -9.99 6.23 5.44
N ASN A 120 -10.84 5.22 5.44
CA ASN A 120 -10.64 3.98 6.18
C ASN A 120 -10.04 2.96 5.21
N PHE A 121 -8.86 2.44 5.54
CA PHE A 121 -8.22 1.40 4.76
C PHE A 121 -8.49 0.03 5.39
N GLY A 122 -9.02 -0.93 4.60
CA GLY A 122 -9.40 -2.25 5.09
C GLY A 122 -8.20 -3.17 5.32
N ILE A 123 -8.16 -3.83 6.49
CA ILE A 123 -7.21 -4.91 6.80
C ILE A 123 -7.78 -6.21 6.23
N ASN A 124 -6.98 -6.95 5.47
CA ASN A 124 -7.42 -8.15 4.77
C ASN A 124 -6.67 -9.43 5.20
N CYS A 125 -5.70 -9.31 6.11
CA CYS A 125 -4.97 -10.46 6.64
C CYS A 125 -4.73 -10.30 8.15
N ASP A 126 -4.66 -11.43 8.85
CA ASP A 126 -4.42 -11.47 10.29
C ASP A 126 -2.94 -11.27 10.59
N PHE A 127 -2.60 -10.23 11.37
CA PHE A 127 -1.22 -9.93 11.76
C PHE A 127 -0.56 -11.10 12.53
N ASP A 128 -1.31 -11.73 13.44
CA ASP A 128 -0.77 -12.79 14.29
C ASP A 128 -0.47 -14.10 13.53
N LYS A 129 -0.95 -14.19 12.27
CA LYS A 129 -0.73 -15.35 11.39
C LYS A 129 0.31 -15.08 10.30
N VAL A 130 1.01 -13.97 10.35
CA VAL A 130 2.04 -13.64 9.36
C VAL A 130 3.21 -14.61 9.50
N ASN A 131 3.41 -15.43 8.45
CA ASN A 131 4.63 -16.19 8.20
C ASN A 131 5.36 -15.53 7.04
N THR A 132 6.51 -14.91 7.28
CA THR A 132 7.28 -14.16 6.28
C THR A 132 7.79 -15.03 5.14
N ALA A 133 7.90 -16.36 5.35
CA ALA A 133 8.27 -17.29 4.29
C ALA A 133 7.28 -17.29 3.11
N ASP A 134 5.99 -17.00 3.39
CA ASP A 134 4.93 -17.00 2.39
C ASP A 134 4.92 -15.77 1.46
N TYR A 135 5.74 -14.76 1.77
CA TYR A 135 5.74 -13.49 1.06
C TYR A 135 7.01 -13.28 0.25
N ALA A 136 6.83 -12.69 -0.94
CA ALA A 136 7.94 -12.36 -1.84
C ALA A 136 8.55 -10.99 -1.56
N GLY A 137 7.83 -10.08 -0.92
CA GLY A 137 8.29 -8.73 -0.62
C GLY A 137 7.46 -8.05 0.47
N LEU A 138 8.00 -6.95 1.00
CA LEU A 138 7.44 -6.14 2.08
C LEU A 138 7.31 -4.69 1.64
N VAL A 139 6.17 -4.05 1.94
CA VAL A 139 5.95 -2.61 1.75
C VAL A 139 5.67 -1.96 3.10
N ILE A 140 6.36 -0.85 3.37
CA ILE A 140 6.27 -0.08 4.60
C ILE A 140 5.89 1.36 4.24
N PRO A 141 4.62 1.73 4.26
CA PRO A 141 4.15 3.10 4.07
C PRO A 141 4.59 4.01 5.23
N GLY A 142 4.44 5.31 5.03
CA GLY A 142 4.73 6.32 6.04
C GLY A 142 3.50 6.86 6.75
N GLY A 143 3.38 8.17 6.83
CA GLY A 143 2.48 8.86 7.74
C GLY A 143 2.96 8.74 9.19
N ARG A 144 2.04 8.81 10.17
CA ARG A 144 2.37 8.65 11.60
C ARG A 144 2.40 7.19 12.06
N ALA A 145 1.85 6.25 11.29
CA ALA A 145 1.82 4.84 11.65
C ALA A 145 3.21 4.26 12.01
N PRO A 146 4.31 4.56 11.28
CA PRO A 146 5.64 4.06 11.61
C PRO A 146 6.14 4.43 13.01
N GLU A 147 5.74 5.60 13.55
CA GLU A 147 6.11 6.03 14.91
C GLU A 147 5.65 5.03 15.98
N TYR A 148 4.49 4.41 15.78
CA TYR A 148 3.90 3.42 16.67
C TYR A 148 4.29 1.99 16.29
N LEU A 149 4.29 1.66 15.00
CA LEU A 149 4.62 0.31 14.53
C LEU A 149 6.04 -0.10 14.92
N ARG A 150 7.00 0.83 14.94
CA ARG A 150 8.38 0.57 15.37
C ARG A 150 8.55 0.18 16.84
N LEU A 151 7.49 0.35 17.66
CA LEU A 151 7.48 -0.08 19.06
C LEU A 151 7.05 -1.55 19.22
N ASN A 152 6.51 -2.17 18.18
CA ASN A 152 6.03 -3.54 18.21
C ASN A 152 7.15 -4.52 17.83
N ALA A 153 7.52 -5.41 18.76
CA ALA A 153 8.63 -6.36 18.57
C ALA A 153 8.43 -7.25 17.33
N ARG A 154 7.18 -7.74 17.07
CA ARG A 154 6.91 -8.61 15.92
C ARG A 154 7.05 -7.87 14.58
N ILE A 155 6.71 -6.59 14.51
CA ILE A 155 6.98 -5.75 13.33
C ILE A 155 8.48 -5.70 13.03
N LEU A 156 9.31 -5.50 14.06
CA LEU A 156 10.76 -5.44 13.88
C LEU A 156 11.35 -6.78 13.47
N GLU A 157 10.84 -7.88 14.02
CA GLU A 157 11.22 -9.24 13.61
C GLU A 157 10.86 -9.49 12.15
N ILE A 158 9.64 -9.16 11.71
CA ILE A 158 9.22 -9.28 10.31
C ILE A 158 10.21 -8.55 9.39
N VAL A 159 10.57 -7.32 9.71
CA VAL A 159 11.54 -6.54 8.90
C VAL A 159 12.89 -7.24 8.83
N ARG A 160 13.41 -7.74 9.97
CA ARG A 160 14.68 -8.48 10.01
C ARG A 160 14.61 -9.77 9.17
N GLU A 161 13.53 -10.53 9.31
CA GLU A 161 13.31 -11.77 8.54
C GLU A 161 13.33 -11.51 7.02
N PHE A 162 12.68 -10.43 6.54
CA PHE A 162 12.75 -10.03 5.12
C PHE A 162 14.16 -9.60 4.71
N ASN A 163 14.83 -8.80 5.55
CA ASN A 163 16.19 -8.35 5.29
C ASN A 163 17.18 -9.52 5.21
N ASP A 164 17.14 -10.43 6.18
CA ASP A 164 18.05 -11.57 6.27
C ASP A 164 17.84 -12.57 5.13
N ALA A 165 16.59 -12.77 4.74
CA ALA A 165 16.22 -13.57 3.57
C ALA A 165 16.50 -12.86 2.22
N LYS A 166 17.02 -11.61 2.24
CA LYS A 166 17.27 -10.78 1.05
C LYS A 166 16.01 -10.57 0.18
N LYS A 167 14.84 -10.65 0.77
CA LYS A 167 13.59 -10.38 0.09
C LYS A 167 13.43 -8.86 -0.10
N PRO A 168 12.85 -8.41 -1.23
CA PRO A 168 12.63 -6.99 -1.50
C PRO A 168 11.82 -6.30 -0.40
N ILE A 169 12.30 -5.12 0.02
CA ILE A 169 11.63 -4.23 0.97
C ILE A 169 11.49 -2.87 0.31
N ALA A 170 10.28 -2.33 0.24
CA ALA A 170 10.00 -0.95 -0.16
C ALA A 170 9.55 -0.15 1.07
N ALA A 171 10.18 1.00 1.33
CA ALA A 171 9.77 1.89 2.41
C ALA A 171 9.72 3.35 1.93
N VAL A 172 8.71 4.10 2.34
CA VAL A 172 8.50 5.48 1.90
C VAL A 172 8.25 6.40 3.07
N CYS A 173 8.63 7.67 2.92
CA CYS A 173 8.34 8.77 3.84
C CYS A 173 8.89 8.48 5.25
N HIS A 174 8.02 8.26 6.24
CA HIS A 174 8.40 7.86 7.61
C HIS A 174 8.58 6.34 7.78
N GLY A 175 8.24 5.53 6.79
CA GLY A 175 8.44 4.07 6.82
C GLY A 175 9.85 3.64 7.22
N PRO A 176 10.94 4.30 6.77
CA PRO A 176 12.30 3.99 7.17
C PRO A 176 12.58 4.06 8.67
N GLN A 177 11.76 4.74 9.49
CA GLN A 177 11.88 4.70 10.95
C GLN A 177 11.77 3.28 11.52
N ILE A 178 10.96 2.43 10.90
CA ILE A 178 10.85 1.02 11.29
C ILE A 178 12.15 0.28 10.94
N LEU A 179 12.76 0.57 9.78
CA LEU A 179 14.04 -0.01 9.36
C LEU A 179 15.18 0.39 10.31
N VAL A 180 15.21 1.67 10.73
CA VAL A 180 16.14 2.20 11.73
C VAL A 180 16.04 1.39 13.02
N THR A 181 14.82 1.27 13.57
CA THR A 181 14.61 0.57 14.85
C THR A 181 14.84 -0.95 14.73
N ALA A 182 14.59 -1.53 13.56
CA ALA A 182 14.93 -2.93 13.29
C ALA A 182 16.44 -3.19 13.17
N GLY A 183 17.27 -2.12 13.03
CA GLY A 183 18.73 -2.23 12.93
C GLY A 183 19.24 -2.72 11.58
N VAL A 184 18.46 -2.56 10.50
CA VAL A 184 18.77 -3.12 9.17
C VAL A 184 19.38 -2.10 8.20
N LEU A 185 19.65 -0.86 8.65
CA LEU A 185 20.15 0.23 7.79
C LEU A 185 21.68 0.45 7.88
N LYS A 186 22.37 -0.15 8.81
CA LYS A 186 23.82 0.05 8.98
C LYS A 186 24.59 -0.27 7.69
N ASN A 187 25.40 0.68 7.23
CA ASN A 187 26.20 0.59 5.99
C ASN A 187 25.35 0.47 4.71
N ARG A 188 24.10 0.92 4.74
CA ARG A 188 23.21 0.91 3.57
C ARG A 188 22.90 2.34 3.10
N SER A 189 22.61 2.48 1.82
CA SER A 189 22.09 3.72 1.25
C SER A 189 20.59 3.81 1.49
N CYS A 190 20.11 4.95 1.99
CA CYS A 190 18.70 5.15 2.32
C CYS A 190 18.29 6.60 2.08
N THR A 191 17.08 6.78 1.59
CA THR A 191 16.36 8.06 1.61
C THR A 191 15.05 7.90 2.38
N ALA A 192 14.50 9.01 2.85
CA ALA A 192 13.25 9.05 3.60
C ALA A 192 12.66 10.46 3.53
N TYR A 193 11.54 10.70 4.23
CA TYR A 193 11.08 12.07 4.45
C TYR A 193 12.21 12.90 5.14
N PRO A 194 12.40 14.19 4.77
CA PRO A 194 13.55 14.99 5.25
C PRO A 194 13.74 14.98 6.76
N ALA A 195 12.66 15.03 7.53
CA ALA A 195 12.74 15.02 8.99
C ALA A 195 13.22 13.69 9.61
N VAL A 196 13.25 12.61 8.83
CA VAL A 196 13.77 11.28 9.24
C VAL A 196 15.27 11.16 8.96
N LYS A 197 15.90 12.13 8.28
CA LYS A 197 17.35 12.12 7.98
C LYS A 197 18.21 11.87 9.21
N PRO A 198 18.01 12.54 10.35
CA PRO A 198 18.81 12.28 11.56
C PRO A 198 18.74 10.81 12.00
N ASP A 199 17.53 10.22 12.06
CA ASP A 199 17.34 8.81 12.44
C ASP A 199 18.12 7.86 11.51
N VAL A 200 18.09 8.13 10.19
CA VAL A 200 18.78 7.32 9.17
C VAL A 200 20.29 7.39 9.32
N VAL A 201 20.83 8.61 9.53
CA VAL A 201 22.26 8.83 9.71
C VAL A 201 22.76 8.21 11.01
N ASP A 202 22.05 8.41 12.12
CA ASP A 202 22.39 7.86 13.43
C ASP A 202 22.33 6.32 13.44
N ALA A 203 21.51 5.72 12.59
CA ALA A 203 21.50 4.26 12.36
C ALA A 203 22.73 3.76 11.59
N GLY A 204 23.65 4.63 11.16
CA GLY A 204 24.85 4.29 10.39
C GLY A 204 24.59 4.04 8.90
N ALA A 205 23.50 4.59 8.37
CA ALA A 205 23.23 4.57 6.94
C ALA A 205 23.82 5.77 6.22
N THR A 206 24.10 5.62 4.93
CA THR A 206 24.42 6.72 4.03
C THR A 206 23.13 7.36 3.55
N TRP A 207 22.92 8.64 3.90
CA TRP A 207 21.80 9.39 3.39
C TRP A 207 21.97 9.67 1.90
N CYS A 208 20.92 9.38 1.11
CA CYS A 208 20.84 9.73 -0.29
C CYS A 208 19.85 10.87 -0.48
N ASP A 209 20.32 11.96 -1.09
CA ASP A 209 19.46 13.07 -1.44
C ASP A 209 18.50 12.68 -2.57
N PHE A 210 17.37 13.35 -2.64
CA PHE A 210 16.32 13.17 -3.64
C PHE A 210 16.19 14.44 -4.50
N ASN A 211 15.48 14.33 -5.62
CA ASN A 211 15.24 15.47 -6.49
C ASN A 211 14.22 16.45 -5.87
N GLU A 212 14.20 17.69 -6.34
CA GLU A 212 13.33 18.77 -5.81
C GLU A 212 11.84 18.42 -5.87
N THR A 213 11.43 17.56 -6.80
CA THR A 213 10.04 17.14 -6.97
C THR A 213 9.66 15.93 -6.14
N LEU A 214 10.56 15.40 -5.30
CA LEU A 214 10.36 14.22 -4.45
C LEU A 214 9.95 12.94 -5.20
N THR A 215 10.31 12.83 -6.49
CA THR A 215 9.86 11.72 -7.37
C THR A 215 10.89 10.60 -7.55
N SER A 216 12.07 10.73 -6.93
CA SER A 216 13.15 9.73 -7.05
C SER A 216 13.07 8.66 -5.96
N ALA A 217 13.59 7.48 -6.26
CA ALA A 217 13.79 6.40 -5.31
C ALA A 217 15.25 5.99 -5.22
N THR A 218 15.68 5.54 -4.05
CA THR A 218 17.03 5.00 -3.78
C THR A 218 16.93 3.48 -3.68
N VAL A 219 17.84 2.78 -4.38
CA VAL A 219 17.94 1.31 -4.35
C VAL A 219 19.28 0.91 -3.75
N ASP A 220 19.25 0.02 -2.77
CA ASP A 220 20.43 -0.62 -2.18
C ASP A 220 20.13 -2.10 -1.95
N GLY A 221 20.72 -2.96 -2.80
CA GLY A 221 20.48 -4.40 -2.75
C GLY A 221 18.99 -4.76 -2.84
N ASN A 222 18.45 -5.32 -1.76
CA ASN A 222 17.03 -5.68 -1.67
C ASN A 222 16.13 -4.56 -1.12
N LEU A 223 16.67 -3.37 -0.85
CA LEU A 223 15.94 -2.25 -0.27
C LEU A 223 15.67 -1.18 -1.32
N VAL A 224 14.43 -0.69 -1.38
CA VAL A 224 14.04 0.51 -2.14
C VAL A 224 13.42 1.50 -1.16
N THR A 225 13.92 2.72 -1.15
CA THR A 225 13.39 3.79 -0.29
C THR A 225 13.04 5.04 -1.09
N ALA A 226 12.09 5.83 -0.61
CA ALA A 226 11.62 7.04 -1.27
C ALA A 226 11.22 8.12 -0.25
N PRO A 227 11.31 9.43 -0.62
CA PRO A 227 11.09 10.51 0.34
C PRO A 227 9.61 10.74 0.68
N ALA A 228 8.70 10.55 -0.27
CA ALA A 228 7.27 10.82 -0.08
C ALA A 228 6.44 10.20 -1.21
N TRP A 229 5.12 10.34 -1.13
CA TRP A 229 4.15 9.78 -2.08
C TRP A 229 4.36 10.20 -3.55
N PRO A 230 4.94 11.37 -3.94
CA PRO A 230 5.22 11.64 -5.35
C PRO A 230 6.18 10.64 -6.00
N ALA A 231 6.98 9.94 -5.20
CA ALA A 231 7.93 8.94 -5.68
C ALA A 231 7.31 7.54 -5.91
N HIS A 232 6.03 7.32 -5.69
CA HIS A 232 5.43 5.98 -5.85
C HIS A 232 5.71 5.32 -7.21
N PRO A 233 5.64 6.04 -8.36
CA PRO A 233 5.98 5.42 -9.63
C PRO A 233 7.40 4.84 -9.66
N ALA A 234 8.39 5.59 -9.16
CA ALA A 234 9.78 5.14 -9.09
C ALA A 234 9.97 4.03 -8.04
N LEU A 235 9.41 4.21 -6.84
CA LEU A 235 9.46 3.22 -5.75
C LEU A 235 8.92 1.86 -6.20
N ILE A 236 7.72 1.84 -6.79
CA ILE A 236 7.08 0.59 -7.20
C ILE A 236 7.77 -0.01 -8.42
N ALA A 237 8.22 0.81 -9.38
CA ALA A 237 8.98 0.31 -10.53
C ALA A 237 10.26 -0.42 -10.09
N GLU A 238 11.03 0.15 -9.17
CA GLU A 238 12.24 -0.50 -8.65
C GLU A 238 11.91 -1.71 -7.77
N PHE A 239 10.87 -1.63 -6.92
CA PHE A 239 10.46 -2.75 -6.09
C PHE A 239 10.04 -3.97 -6.91
N VAL A 240 9.24 -3.79 -7.98
CA VAL A 240 8.82 -4.92 -8.82
C VAL A 240 9.95 -5.50 -9.67
N LYS A 241 10.95 -4.68 -10.04
CA LYS A 241 12.19 -5.19 -10.66
C LYS A 241 12.92 -6.14 -9.70
N LEU A 242 13.04 -5.76 -8.42
CA LEU A 242 13.64 -6.63 -7.39
C LEU A 242 12.83 -7.92 -7.17
N LEU A 243 11.51 -7.88 -7.36
CA LEU A 243 10.65 -9.07 -7.34
C LEU A 243 10.81 -9.96 -8.59
N GLY A 244 11.63 -9.54 -9.56
CA GLY A 244 11.88 -10.24 -10.81
C GLY A 244 10.83 -10.02 -11.89
N ALA A 245 9.93 -9.04 -11.73
CA ALA A 245 8.98 -8.70 -12.76
C ALA A 245 9.62 -7.83 -13.85
N LYS A 246 9.15 -8.02 -15.11
CA LYS A 246 9.46 -7.13 -16.23
C LYS A 246 8.15 -6.45 -16.63
N ILE A 247 8.15 -5.12 -16.63
CA ILE A 247 7.04 -4.32 -17.15
C ILE A 247 7.44 -3.93 -18.57
N SER A 248 6.66 -4.37 -19.55
CA SER A 248 6.75 -3.90 -20.94
C SER A 248 5.46 -3.15 -21.29
N ILE A 249 5.59 -2.00 -21.90
CA ILE A 249 4.47 -1.19 -22.40
C ILE A 249 4.44 -1.30 -23.92
#